data_39a68875f1c57188eb3213e0d05c421a
#
_entry.id   39a68875f1c57188eb3213e0d05c421a
#
_cell.length_a   1.000
_cell.length_b   1.000
_cell.length_c   1.000
_cell.angle_alpha   90.00
_cell.angle_beta   90.00
_cell.angle_gamma   90.00
#
_symmetry.space_group_name_H-M   'P 1'
#
loop_
_entity.id
_entity.type
_entity.pdbx_description
1 polymer ?
#
loop_
_entity_poly.entity_id
_entity_poly.type
_entity_poly.pdbx_seq_one_letter_code
_entity_poly.pdbx_strand_id
1 'polypeptide(L)'
;MVWLLLLLLLFPFSLSGQERLRFMTYNVENLFDCTDDSLTRDEAFLPTSLRCWTESRYWDKLQAISRAVAAVGGDRAPDFVALCEVENDSVMHDLTCRSSLRTVGYSYLMTSSLDPRGIDVALMYKPTTFRPLSHRSLRLSHDQIPQGGYVRDVLYVSGQLHMGDTLDLIVCHLPSRLNGRKSSRLRRAVVEYVRHTVDSVCQVRRVPRVVVMGDFNDTPRSKALRPLSESGRLVCVTDRLAGSYRYKGKWEQIDHVYLSTSLLRGTGEALRLSPGGAWVADDELLTEPEPLYGGRRPSRTYNGMRYMGGTSDHLPVCFDLWFQW
;
A
#
# COMPACT_ATOMS: atom_id res chain seq x y z
N MET A 1 -37.14 1.74 -61.58
CA MET A 1 -36.81 2.48 -60.39
C MET A 1 -36.82 1.50 -59.23
N VAL A 2 -35.67 0.94 -58.84
CA VAL A 2 -35.53 -0.06 -57.81
C VAL A 2 -35.00 0.66 -56.57
N TRP A 3 -35.79 0.68 -55.48
CA TRP A 3 -35.37 1.22 -54.18
C TRP A 3 -34.60 0.15 -53.43
N LEU A 4 -33.29 0.35 -53.25
CA LEU A 4 -32.44 -0.48 -52.40
C LEU A 4 -32.57 -0.01 -50.95
N LEU A 5 -33.31 -0.74 -50.14
CA LEU A 5 -33.38 -0.53 -48.66
C LEU A 5 -32.09 -1.08 -48.04
N LEU A 6 -31.19 -0.17 -47.64
CA LEU A 6 -30.02 -0.50 -46.82
C LEU A 6 -30.49 -0.72 -45.34
N LEU A 7 -30.65 -1.96 -44.96
CA LEU A 7 -30.84 -2.33 -43.54
C LEU A 7 -29.49 -2.22 -42.82
N LEU A 8 -29.25 -1.09 -42.14
CA LEU A 8 -28.17 -0.94 -41.19
C LEU A 8 -28.50 -1.83 -39.96
N LEU A 9 -27.93 -3.02 -39.92
CA LEU A 9 -27.89 -3.85 -38.71
C LEU A 9 -26.99 -3.14 -37.68
N LEU A 10 -27.61 -2.39 -36.77
CA LEU A 10 -27.01 -1.92 -35.55
C LEU A 10 -26.77 -3.17 -34.66
N PHE A 11 -25.62 -3.81 -34.81
CA PHE A 11 -25.14 -4.72 -33.77
C PHE A 11 -24.85 -3.86 -32.54
N PRO A 12 -25.49 -4.09 -31.40
CA PRO A 12 -25.02 -3.54 -30.16
C PRO A 12 -23.64 -4.17 -29.90
N PHE A 13 -22.57 -3.43 -30.17
CA PHE A 13 -21.28 -3.74 -29.58
C PHE A 13 -21.48 -3.59 -28.07
N SER A 14 -21.87 -4.69 -27.41
CA SER A 14 -21.63 -4.83 -25.98
C SER A 14 -20.11 -4.80 -25.82
N LEU A 15 -19.54 -3.62 -25.62
CA LEU A 15 -18.24 -3.51 -24.98
C LEU A 15 -18.45 -4.12 -23.58
N SER A 16 -18.20 -5.40 -23.45
CA SER A 16 -17.97 -6.05 -22.16
C SER A 16 -16.67 -5.46 -21.61
N GLY A 17 -16.77 -4.26 -21.08
CA GLY A 17 -15.68 -3.56 -20.45
C GLY A 17 -15.37 -4.29 -19.15
N GLN A 18 -14.32 -5.11 -19.16
CA GLN A 18 -13.74 -5.60 -17.91
C GLN A 18 -13.32 -4.38 -17.09
N GLU A 19 -14.02 -4.11 -16.01
CA GLU A 19 -13.65 -3.01 -15.14
C GLU A 19 -12.49 -3.46 -14.25
N ARG A 20 -11.39 -2.71 -14.33
CA ARG A 20 -10.14 -2.95 -13.60
C ARG A 20 -10.05 -2.00 -12.42
N LEU A 21 -9.79 -2.54 -11.25
CA LEU A 21 -9.42 -1.81 -10.05
C LEU A 21 -7.93 -2.04 -9.79
N ARG A 22 -7.12 -1.01 -9.87
CA ARG A 22 -5.68 -1.08 -9.60
C ARG A 22 -5.36 -0.67 -8.18
N PHE A 23 -4.59 -1.52 -7.52
CA PHE A 23 -4.07 -1.33 -6.16
C PHE A 23 -2.56 -1.19 -6.20
N MET A 24 -2.06 -0.33 -5.33
CA MET A 24 -0.64 -0.13 -5.08
C MET A 24 -0.41 -0.09 -3.58
N THR A 25 0.62 -0.77 -3.07
CA THR A 25 1.15 -0.55 -1.73
C THR A 25 2.59 -0.10 -1.83
N TYR A 26 2.97 0.92 -1.05
CA TYR A 26 4.26 1.56 -1.16
C TYR A 26 4.73 2.12 0.19
N ASN A 27 5.85 1.61 0.69
CA ASN A 27 6.60 2.30 1.74
C ASN A 27 7.36 3.44 1.07
N VAL A 28 7.07 4.68 1.48
CA VAL A 28 7.61 5.90 0.83
C VAL A 28 8.87 6.43 1.49
N GLU A 29 9.51 5.67 2.39
CA GLU A 29 10.74 6.05 3.08
C GLU A 29 10.64 7.42 3.77
N ASN A 30 10.01 7.47 4.95
CA ASN A 30 10.02 8.66 5.83
C ASN A 30 9.51 9.95 5.13
N LEU A 31 8.24 9.99 4.78
CA LEU A 31 7.62 11.20 4.25
C LEU A 31 7.20 12.11 5.41
N PHE A 32 8.11 12.99 5.83
CA PHE A 32 7.94 14.02 6.85
C PHE A 32 7.78 15.40 6.22
N ASP A 33 7.06 16.28 6.88
CA ASP A 33 7.13 17.72 6.60
C ASP A 33 8.42 18.35 7.18
N CYS A 34 8.49 19.66 7.29
CA CYS A 34 9.66 20.37 7.83
C CYS A 34 9.38 21.01 9.19
N THR A 35 8.27 20.63 9.84
CA THR A 35 7.79 21.21 11.10
C THR A 35 8.05 20.25 12.24
N ASP A 36 8.62 20.74 13.33
CA ASP A 36 8.93 19.97 14.53
C ASP A 36 7.63 19.57 15.26
N ASP A 37 7.38 18.27 15.41
CA ASP A 37 6.32 17.75 16.28
C ASP A 37 6.93 17.34 17.63
N SER A 38 6.73 18.16 18.64
CA SER A 38 7.26 17.95 20.00
C SER A 38 6.84 16.63 20.66
N LEU A 39 5.88 15.89 20.08
CA LEU A 39 5.39 14.61 20.60
C LEU A 39 6.09 13.42 19.96
N THR A 40 6.87 13.63 18.90
CA THR A 40 7.54 12.57 18.14
C THR A 40 9.05 12.81 18.05
N ARG A 41 9.79 11.87 17.49
CA ARG A 41 11.25 11.96 17.26
C ARG A 41 11.52 12.20 15.79
N ASP A 42 11.12 13.35 15.31
CA ASP A 42 11.23 13.74 13.91
C ASP A 42 12.36 14.74 13.64
N GLU A 43 13.18 15.09 14.66
CA GLU A 43 14.25 16.10 14.59
C GLU A 43 15.24 15.83 13.44
N ALA A 44 15.34 14.57 12.97
CA ALA A 44 16.17 14.23 11.82
C ALA A 44 15.61 14.78 10.49
N PHE A 45 14.35 15.19 10.45
CA PHE A 45 13.64 15.72 9.29
C PHE A 45 13.33 17.20 9.38
N LEU A 46 14.16 17.96 10.13
CA LEU A 46 14.10 19.41 10.19
C LEU A 46 15.15 20.07 9.29
N PRO A 47 14.93 21.30 8.83
CA PRO A 47 15.90 22.06 8.05
C PRO A 47 17.25 22.26 8.75
N THR A 48 17.23 22.32 10.10
CA THR A 48 18.40 22.49 10.96
C THR A 48 19.12 21.18 11.29
N SER A 49 18.55 20.03 10.91
CA SER A 49 19.14 18.72 11.18
C SER A 49 20.38 18.44 10.32
N LEU A 50 21.14 17.40 10.68
CA LEU A 50 22.26 16.91 9.85
C LEU A 50 21.82 16.44 8.46
N ARG A 51 20.57 16.06 8.30
CA ARG A 51 19.98 15.71 6.99
C ARG A 51 19.61 16.93 6.18
N CYS A 52 19.52 18.12 6.80
CA CYS A 52 19.08 19.36 6.17
C CYS A 52 17.78 19.16 5.38
N TRP A 53 16.73 18.65 6.02
CA TRP A 53 15.45 18.38 5.41
C TRP A 53 14.69 19.68 5.18
N THR A 54 14.92 20.32 4.04
CA THR A 54 14.35 21.62 3.68
C THR A 54 13.02 21.45 2.95
N GLU A 55 12.21 22.53 2.91
CA GLU A 55 10.98 22.56 2.13
C GLU A 55 11.18 22.14 0.66
N SER A 56 12.27 22.56 0.03
CA SER A 56 12.58 22.14 -1.34
C SER A 56 12.68 20.64 -1.44
N ARG A 57 13.40 19.97 -0.52
CA ARG A 57 13.54 18.51 -0.50
C ARG A 57 12.23 17.81 -0.18
N TYR A 58 11.42 18.38 0.69
CA TYR A 58 10.07 17.90 0.98
C TYR A 58 9.19 17.91 -0.28
N TRP A 59 9.16 19.04 -1.00
CA TRP A 59 8.38 19.13 -2.24
C TRP A 59 8.95 18.24 -3.36
N ASP A 60 10.27 18.12 -3.46
CA ASP A 60 10.90 17.18 -4.40
C ASP A 60 10.45 15.73 -4.11
N LYS A 61 10.39 15.36 -2.84
CA LYS A 61 9.91 14.05 -2.37
C LYS A 61 8.45 13.82 -2.72
N LEU A 62 7.57 14.78 -2.44
CA LEU A 62 6.15 14.72 -2.82
C LEU A 62 5.98 14.54 -4.33
N GLN A 63 6.74 15.26 -5.15
CA GLN A 63 6.71 15.12 -6.61
C GLN A 63 7.27 13.77 -7.06
N ALA A 64 8.31 13.25 -6.40
CA ALA A 64 8.85 11.92 -6.71
C ALA A 64 7.82 10.82 -6.43
N ILE A 65 7.13 10.86 -5.28
CA ILE A 65 6.04 9.94 -4.95
C ILE A 65 4.89 10.06 -5.96
N SER A 66 4.53 11.30 -6.31
CA SER A 66 3.46 11.54 -7.29
C SER A 66 3.79 10.93 -8.65
N ARG A 67 5.04 11.06 -9.13
CA ARG A 67 5.50 10.42 -10.37
C ARG A 67 5.48 8.89 -10.27
N ALA A 68 5.87 8.34 -9.10
CA ALA A 68 5.80 6.89 -8.86
C ALA A 68 4.37 6.36 -8.98
N VAL A 69 3.39 7.04 -8.35
CA VAL A 69 1.97 6.69 -8.43
C VAL A 69 1.46 6.78 -9.88
N ALA A 70 1.85 7.83 -10.61
CA ALA A 70 1.46 8.00 -12.00
C ALA A 70 2.07 6.92 -12.91
N ALA A 71 3.37 6.60 -12.75
CA ALA A 71 4.06 5.58 -13.54
C ALA A 71 3.44 4.20 -13.36
N VAL A 72 3.13 3.80 -12.12
CA VAL A 72 2.42 2.54 -11.82
C VAL A 72 1.04 2.51 -12.46
N GLY A 73 0.38 3.65 -12.55
CA GLY A 73 -0.95 3.77 -13.14
C GLY A 73 -0.98 3.42 -14.63
N GLY A 74 0.07 3.79 -15.38
CA GLY A 74 0.09 3.68 -16.83
C GLY A 74 -0.93 4.63 -17.47
N ASP A 75 -1.99 4.07 -18.03
CA ASP A 75 -3.09 4.82 -18.67
C ASP A 75 -4.01 5.53 -17.66
N ARG A 76 -4.08 5.03 -16.43
CA ARG A 76 -4.95 5.56 -15.38
C ARG A 76 -4.31 5.35 -14.00
N ALA A 77 -4.21 6.42 -13.21
CA ALA A 77 -3.68 6.33 -11.84
C ALA A 77 -4.40 5.22 -11.03
N PRO A 78 -3.71 4.51 -10.11
CA PRO A 78 -4.30 3.46 -9.29
C PRO A 78 -5.58 3.91 -8.59
N ASP A 79 -6.52 3.00 -8.34
CA ASP A 79 -7.76 3.32 -7.64
C ASP A 79 -7.55 3.38 -6.13
N PHE A 80 -6.60 2.58 -5.65
CA PHE A 80 -6.21 2.50 -4.24
C PHE A 80 -4.70 2.53 -4.11
N VAL A 81 -4.19 3.39 -3.21
CA VAL A 81 -2.76 3.48 -2.88
C VAL A 81 -2.60 3.44 -1.37
N ALA A 82 -2.05 2.34 -0.86
CA ALA A 82 -1.67 2.19 0.54
C ALA A 82 -0.24 2.68 0.73
N LEU A 83 -0.05 3.64 1.62
CA LEU A 83 1.25 4.23 1.93
C LEU A 83 1.69 3.84 3.34
N CYS A 84 2.97 3.56 3.48
CA CYS A 84 3.65 3.39 4.77
C CYS A 84 4.71 4.47 4.93
N GLU A 85 5.00 4.85 6.17
CA GLU A 85 5.95 5.90 6.55
C GLU A 85 5.52 7.30 6.12
N VAL A 86 4.25 7.63 6.31
CA VAL A 86 3.72 8.99 6.23
C VAL A 86 3.59 9.57 7.63
N GLU A 87 3.89 10.85 7.80
CA GLU A 87 3.93 11.46 9.12
C GLU A 87 2.54 11.85 9.62
N ASN A 88 1.84 12.73 8.91
CA ASN A 88 0.64 13.38 9.43
C ASN A 88 -0.36 13.77 8.34
N ASP A 89 -1.48 14.34 8.75
CA ASP A 89 -2.56 14.80 7.87
C ASP A 89 -2.09 15.90 6.91
N SER A 90 -1.21 16.81 7.34
CA SER A 90 -0.69 17.89 6.49
C SER A 90 0.09 17.33 5.30
N VAL A 91 0.93 16.33 5.56
CA VAL A 91 1.71 15.64 4.53
C VAL A 91 0.78 14.94 3.51
N MET A 92 -0.27 14.28 3.99
CA MET A 92 -1.23 13.62 3.11
C MET A 92 -2.08 14.61 2.32
N HIS A 93 -2.46 15.73 2.93
CA HIS A 93 -3.14 16.83 2.24
C HIS A 93 -2.23 17.42 1.14
N ASP A 94 -0.97 17.70 1.43
CA ASP A 94 -0.02 18.22 0.44
C ASP A 94 0.17 17.24 -0.73
N LEU A 95 0.30 15.95 -0.44
CA LEU A 95 0.42 14.90 -1.45
C LEU A 95 -0.82 14.81 -2.34
N THR A 96 -2.03 14.86 -1.78
CA THR A 96 -3.25 14.64 -2.55
C THR A 96 -3.81 15.90 -3.19
N CYS A 97 -3.66 17.07 -2.54
CA CYS A 97 -4.32 18.31 -2.93
C CYS A 97 -3.36 19.35 -3.54
N ARG A 98 -2.06 19.28 -3.26
CA ARG A 98 -1.09 20.30 -3.68
C ARG A 98 0.01 19.77 -4.61
N SER A 99 0.28 18.46 -4.61
CA SER A 99 1.21 17.83 -5.55
C SER A 99 0.57 17.66 -6.95
N SER A 100 1.30 17.02 -7.87
CA SER A 100 0.73 16.68 -9.19
C SER A 100 -0.41 15.68 -9.13
N LEU A 101 -0.63 14.97 -8.01
CA LEU A 101 -1.78 14.07 -7.82
C LEU A 101 -3.11 14.80 -7.61
N ARG A 102 -3.12 16.13 -7.40
CA ARG A 102 -4.36 16.91 -7.23
C ARG A 102 -5.37 16.71 -8.37
N THR A 103 -4.88 16.43 -9.57
CA THR A 103 -5.74 16.22 -10.75
C THR A 103 -6.42 14.86 -10.76
N VAL A 104 -5.94 13.91 -9.97
CA VAL A 104 -6.54 12.57 -9.82
C VAL A 104 -7.76 12.61 -8.90
N GLY A 105 -7.79 13.56 -7.95
CA GLY A 105 -8.90 13.73 -7.01
C GLY A 105 -8.96 12.65 -5.93
N TYR A 106 -7.81 12.19 -5.43
CA TYR A 106 -7.77 11.25 -4.31
C TYR A 106 -8.35 11.86 -3.04
N SER A 107 -9.13 11.06 -2.32
CA SER A 107 -9.36 11.19 -0.89
C SER A 107 -8.45 10.22 -0.14
N TYR A 108 -8.24 10.45 1.15
CA TYR A 108 -7.41 9.55 1.96
C TYR A 108 -7.99 9.32 3.36
N LEU A 109 -7.55 8.26 3.98
CA LEU A 109 -7.75 7.90 5.39
C LEU A 109 -6.39 7.47 5.94
N MET A 110 -6.07 7.84 7.17
CA MET A 110 -4.80 7.48 7.80
C MET A 110 -4.98 7.12 9.27
N THR A 111 -3.99 6.45 9.83
CA THR A 111 -3.89 6.25 11.28
C THR A 111 -3.29 7.50 11.95
N SER A 112 -3.37 7.51 13.27
CA SER A 112 -2.61 8.41 14.15
C SER A 112 -2.08 7.56 15.28
N SER A 113 -0.95 6.89 15.06
CA SER A 113 -0.39 5.91 15.97
C SER A 113 0.46 6.58 17.06
N LEU A 114 0.81 5.81 18.08
CA LEU A 114 1.72 6.24 19.14
C LEU A 114 3.18 5.85 18.81
N ASP A 115 3.53 5.68 17.53
CA ASP A 115 4.93 5.41 17.14
C ASP A 115 5.79 6.62 17.52
N PRO A 116 6.86 6.43 18.30
CA PRO A 116 7.73 7.54 18.71
C PRO A 116 8.40 8.26 17.56
N ARG A 117 8.45 7.67 16.35
CA ARG A 117 8.98 8.31 15.15
C ARG A 117 7.96 9.21 14.45
N GLY A 118 6.69 9.17 14.86
CA GLY A 118 5.62 9.93 14.20
C GLY A 118 5.29 9.42 12.79
N ILE A 119 5.43 8.11 12.51
CA ILE A 119 5.08 7.56 11.19
C ILE A 119 3.86 6.66 11.26
N ASP A 120 3.02 6.81 10.27
CA ASP A 120 1.73 6.18 10.14
C ASP A 120 1.55 5.45 8.81
N VAL A 121 0.38 4.87 8.63
CA VAL A 121 -0.09 4.32 7.35
C VAL A 121 -1.29 5.09 6.85
N ALA A 122 -1.39 5.22 5.53
CA ALA A 122 -2.51 5.88 4.89
C ALA A 122 -3.04 5.05 3.70
N LEU A 123 -4.30 5.25 3.38
CA LEU A 123 -4.95 4.74 2.19
C LEU A 123 -5.50 5.91 1.38
N MET A 124 -4.92 6.18 0.21
CA MET A 124 -5.53 7.04 -0.80
C MET A 124 -6.46 6.20 -1.68
N TYR A 125 -7.59 6.75 -2.03
CA TYR A 125 -8.60 6.10 -2.88
C TYR A 125 -9.33 7.11 -3.76
N LYS A 126 -9.84 6.66 -4.89
CA LYS A 126 -10.70 7.49 -5.74
C LYS A 126 -12.14 7.46 -5.24
N PRO A 127 -12.75 8.60 -4.88
CA PRO A 127 -14.16 8.67 -4.44
C PRO A 127 -15.15 8.17 -5.51
N THR A 128 -14.78 8.26 -6.78
CA THR A 128 -15.58 7.72 -7.90
C THR A 128 -15.59 6.18 -7.94
N THR A 129 -14.63 5.52 -7.33
CA THR A 129 -14.49 4.06 -7.30
C THR A 129 -14.99 3.46 -5.99
N PHE A 130 -14.73 4.16 -4.87
CA PHE A 130 -14.93 3.61 -3.53
C PHE A 130 -15.49 4.65 -2.57
N ARG A 131 -16.51 4.25 -1.83
CA ARG A 131 -17.12 5.03 -0.75
C ARG A 131 -16.87 4.35 0.60
N PRO A 132 -16.00 4.89 1.46
CA PRO A 132 -15.83 4.36 2.81
C PRO A 132 -17.15 4.41 3.59
N LEU A 133 -17.48 3.32 4.28
CA LEU A 133 -18.61 3.19 5.18
C LEU A 133 -18.18 3.29 6.64
N SER A 134 -17.00 2.76 6.95
CA SER A 134 -16.35 2.88 8.25
C SER A 134 -14.85 2.70 8.13
N HIS A 135 -14.10 3.32 9.04
CA HIS A 135 -12.67 3.09 9.19
C HIS A 135 -12.28 3.11 10.67
N ARG A 136 -11.19 2.45 11.00
CA ARG A 136 -10.67 2.36 12.37
C ARG A 136 -9.15 2.20 12.35
N SER A 137 -8.48 2.86 13.29
CA SER A 137 -7.11 2.50 13.70
C SER A 137 -7.19 1.29 14.63
N LEU A 138 -6.68 0.16 14.17
CA LEU A 138 -6.60 -1.06 14.97
C LEU A 138 -5.34 -0.96 15.84
N ARG A 139 -5.53 -0.57 17.09
CA ARG A 139 -4.46 -0.39 18.07
C ARG A 139 -4.42 -1.58 19.02
N LEU A 140 -3.24 -2.17 19.19
CA LEU A 140 -3.02 -3.15 20.25
C LEU A 140 -2.98 -2.42 21.58
N SER A 141 -3.67 -2.97 22.58
CA SER A 141 -3.56 -2.51 23.96
C SER A 141 -2.20 -2.90 24.57
N HIS A 142 -1.80 -2.21 25.61
CA HIS A 142 -0.48 -2.40 26.24
C HIS A 142 -0.23 -3.86 26.69
N ASP A 143 -1.25 -4.54 27.16
CA ASP A 143 -1.21 -5.96 27.57
C ASP A 143 -1.06 -6.93 26.39
N GLN A 144 -1.49 -6.52 25.19
CA GLN A 144 -1.32 -7.28 23.96
C GLN A 144 0.06 -7.11 23.32
N ILE A 145 0.83 -6.10 23.75
CA ILE A 145 2.16 -5.80 23.20
C ILE A 145 3.23 -6.54 24.00
N PRO A 146 3.92 -7.55 23.44
CA PRO A 146 4.95 -8.29 24.15
C PRO A 146 6.09 -7.39 24.63
N GLN A 147 6.43 -7.49 25.92
CA GLN A 147 7.64 -6.88 26.49
C GLN A 147 7.74 -5.34 26.39
N GLY A 148 6.62 -4.62 26.42
CA GLY A 148 6.62 -3.14 26.47
C GLY A 148 7.27 -2.50 25.25
N GLY A 149 6.99 -3.02 24.06
CA GLY A 149 7.39 -2.40 22.80
C GLY A 149 6.38 -1.38 22.29
N TYR A 150 6.70 -0.79 21.15
CA TYR A 150 5.74 0.00 20.36
C TYR A 150 5.41 -0.75 19.08
N VAL A 151 4.16 -0.64 18.67
CA VAL A 151 3.69 -1.09 17.37
C VAL A 151 2.81 0.01 16.77
N ARG A 152 2.90 0.19 15.48
CA ARG A 152 2.03 1.11 14.75
C ARG A 152 0.63 0.56 14.70
N ASP A 153 -0.32 1.47 14.62
CA ASP A 153 -1.68 1.11 14.34
C ASP A 153 -1.80 0.53 12.93
N VAL A 154 -2.76 -0.36 12.76
CA VAL A 154 -3.14 -0.89 11.46
C VAL A 154 -4.41 -0.18 11.01
N LEU A 155 -4.45 0.34 9.79
CA LEU A 155 -5.65 0.97 9.24
C LEU A 155 -6.60 -0.09 8.71
N TYR A 156 -7.82 -0.13 9.21
CA TYR A 156 -8.92 -0.90 8.66
C TYR A 156 -9.96 0.04 8.05
N VAL A 157 -10.33 -0.22 6.80
CA VAL A 157 -11.36 0.53 6.08
C VAL A 157 -12.35 -0.46 5.47
N SER A 158 -13.62 -0.29 5.77
CA SER A 158 -14.71 -0.98 5.11
C SER A 158 -15.48 0.00 4.24
N GLY A 159 -15.76 -0.35 3.00
CA GLY A 159 -16.45 0.54 2.08
C GLY A 159 -17.13 -0.20 0.95
N GLN A 160 -17.87 0.55 0.17
CA GLN A 160 -18.62 0.07 -0.98
C GLN A 160 -17.95 0.53 -2.28
N LEU A 161 -17.69 -0.40 -3.17
CA LEU A 161 -17.35 -0.11 -4.56
C LEU A 161 -18.59 0.47 -5.27
N HIS A 162 -18.36 1.32 -6.28
CA HIS A 162 -19.46 1.91 -7.05
C HIS A 162 -20.38 0.84 -7.71
N MET A 163 -19.85 -0.37 -7.91
CA MET A 163 -20.62 -1.52 -8.41
C MET A 163 -21.48 -2.21 -7.33
N GLY A 164 -21.52 -1.68 -6.11
CA GLY A 164 -22.35 -2.17 -5.03
C GLY A 164 -21.70 -3.17 -4.08
N ASP A 165 -20.57 -3.78 -4.46
CA ASP A 165 -19.84 -4.73 -3.64
C ASP A 165 -19.15 -4.08 -2.45
N THR A 166 -19.10 -4.76 -1.31
CA THR A 166 -18.31 -4.33 -0.16
C THR A 166 -16.89 -4.84 -0.27
N LEU A 167 -15.92 -3.96 -0.02
CA LEU A 167 -14.50 -4.26 0.06
C LEU A 167 -13.97 -3.84 1.42
N ASP A 168 -13.24 -4.72 2.07
CA ASP A 168 -12.60 -4.48 3.36
C ASP A 168 -11.08 -4.43 3.13
N LEU A 169 -10.47 -3.29 3.49
CA LEU A 169 -9.05 -2.99 3.25
C LEU A 169 -8.32 -2.87 4.58
N ILE A 170 -7.16 -3.49 4.68
CA ILE A 170 -6.29 -3.44 5.87
C ILE A 170 -4.89 -3.03 5.41
N VAL A 171 -4.39 -1.89 5.93
CA VAL A 171 -3.05 -1.39 5.62
C VAL A 171 -2.15 -1.57 6.83
N CYS A 172 -1.03 -2.25 6.63
CA CYS A 172 -0.10 -2.64 7.68
C CYS A 172 1.28 -2.02 7.47
N HIS A 173 1.92 -1.58 8.57
CA HIS A 173 3.37 -1.36 8.61
C HIS A 173 3.93 -2.02 9.87
N LEU A 174 4.43 -3.22 9.74
CA LEU A 174 4.88 -4.03 10.88
C LEU A 174 6.26 -3.58 11.40
N PRO A 175 6.60 -3.88 12.67
CA PRO A 175 7.90 -3.55 13.24
C PRO A 175 9.07 -4.10 12.43
N SER A 176 10.11 -3.29 12.20
CA SER A 176 11.30 -3.68 11.46
C SER A 176 12.06 -4.85 12.12
N ARG A 177 12.98 -5.49 11.37
CA ARG A 177 13.76 -6.65 11.86
C ARG A 177 14.92 -6.29 12.79
N LEU A 178 15.20 -5.00 13.03
CA LEU A 178 16.40 -4.51 13.72
C LEU A 178 16.65 -5.16 15.10
N ASN A 179 15.59 -5.44 15.86
CA ASN A 179 15.70 -5.99 17.20
C ASN A 179 15.49 -7.54 17.26
N GLY A 180 15.73 -8.22 16.15
CA GLY A 180 15.74 -9.67 16.07
C GLY A 180 14.48 -10.36 16.64
N ARG A 181 14.64 -11.20 17.69
CA ARG A 181 13.53 -11.95 18.28
C ARG A 181 12.45 -11.07 18.90
N LYS A 182 12.80 -9.92 19.46
CA LYS A 182 11.82 -8.98 20.04
C LYS A 182 10.91 -8.45 18.94
N SER A 183 11.46 -7.95 17.82
CA SER A 183 10.70 -7.47 16.69
C SER A 183 9.81 -8.57 16.07
N SER A 184 10.31 -9.81 15.99
CA SER A 184 9.53 -10.93 15.48
C SER A 184 8.29 -11.23 16.34
N ARG A 185 8.39 -11.13 17.69
CA ARG A 185 7.25 -11.28 18.58
C ARG A 185 6.24 -10.15 18.43
N LEU A 186 6.73 -8.91 18.28
CA LEU A 186 5.87 -7.74 18.03
C LEU A 186 5.12 -7.88 16.70
N ARG A 187 5.81 -8.24 15.60
CA ARG A 187 5.16 -8.54 14.32
C ARG A 187 4.08 -9.60 14.45
N ARG A 188 4.39 -10.70 15.18
CA ARG A 188 3.41 -11.77 15.39
C ARG A 188 2.17 -11.28 16.13
N ALA A 189 2.30 -10.43 17.16
CA ALA A 189 1.17 -9.88 17.89
C ALA A 189 0.24 -9.05 16.96
N VAL A 190 0.83 -8.19 16.12
CA VAL A 190 0.05 -7.42 15.13
C VAL A 190 -0.62 -8.36 14.12
N VAL A 191 0.10 -9.35 13.62
CA VAL A 191 -0.43 -10.36 12.67
C VAL A 191 -1.61 -11.12 13.24
N GLU A 192 -1.54 -11.57 14.50
CA GLU A 192 -2.67 -12.24 15.16
C GLU A 192 -3.88 -11.30 15.29
N TYR A 193 -3.65 -10.04 15.61
CA TYR A 193 -4.72 -9.05 15.67
C TYR A 193 -5.38 -8.81 14.31
N VAL A 194 -4.57 -8.67 13.24
CA VAL A 194 -5.07 -8.58 11.87
C VAL A 194 -5.86 -9.84 11.49
N ARG A 195 -5.34 -11.04 11.80
CA ARG A 195 -6.01 -12.31 11.54
C ARG A 195 -7.39 -12.36 12.21
N HIS A 196 -7.48 -11.98 13.49
CA HIS A 196 -8.76 -11.92 14.20
C HIS A 196 -9.73 -10.91 13.57
N THR A 197 -9.23 -9.78 13.10
CA THR A 197 -10.05 -8.80 12.38
C THR A 197 -10.60 -9.41 11.09
N VAL A 198 -9.76 -10.09 10.31
CA VAL A 198 -10.19 -10.80 9.08
C VAL A 198 -11.20 -11.89 9.40
N ASP A 199 -10.98 -12.66 10.46
CA ASP A 199 -11.92 -13.70 10.89
C ASP A 199 -13.29 -13.11 11.22
N SER A 200 -13.34 -11.96 11.92
CA SER A 200 -14.57 -11.24 12.25
C SER A 200 -15.30 -10.74 11.00
N VAL A 201 -14.54 -10.18 10.03
CA VAL A 201 -15.12 -9.77 8.74
C VAL A 201 -15.71 -10.97 8.00
N CYS A 202 -14.99 -12.08 7.96
CA CYS A 202 -15.44 -13.31 7.29
C CYS A 202 -16.68 -13.94 7.95
N GLN A 203 -16.93 -13.68 9.23
CA GLN A 203 -18.16 -14.15 9.92
C GLN A 203 -19.39 -13.33 9.56
N VAL A 204 -19.26 -12.04 9.32
CA VAL A 204 -20.39 -11.14 9.07
C VAL A 204 -20.68 -10.89 7.58
N ARG A 205 -19.70 -11.11 6.70
CA ARG A 205 -19.86 -10.92 5.26
C ARG A 205 -20.33 -12.20 4.59
N ARG A 206 -21.39 -12.10 3.76
CA ARG A 206 -21.81 -13.23 2.91
C ARG A 206 -20.73 -13.66 1.93
N VAL A 207 -20.06 -12.71 1.30
CA VAL A 207 -18.90 -12.89 0.43
C VAL A 207 -17.81 -11.93 0.91
N PRO A 208 -16.87 -12.39 1.77
CA PRO A 208 -15.84 -11.54 2.31
C PRO A 208 -14.80 -11.20 1.24
N ARG A 209 -14.72 -9.94 0.84
CA ARG A 209 -13.67 -9.42 -0.05
C ARG A 209 -12.71 -8.60 0.79
N VAL A 210 -11.61 -9.22 1.19
CA VAL A 210 -10.62 -8.63 2.08
C VAL A 210 -9.29 -8.53 1.37
N VAL A 211 -8.68 -7.34 1.46
CA VAL A 211 -7.31 -7.07 1.02
C VAL A 211 -6.51 -6.63 2.25
N VAL A 212 -5.41 -7.33 2.53
CA VAL A 212 -4.43 -6.92 3.55
C VAL A 212 -3.14 -6.62 2.81
N MET A 213 -2.61 -5.40 2.93
CA MET A 213 -1.44 -4.96 2.18
C MET A 213 -0.57 -3.99 3.00
N GLY A 214 0.70 -3.84 2.62
CA GLY A 214 1.64 -2.94 3.28
C GLY A 214 3.03 -3.52 3.40
N ASP A 215 3.86 -2.88 4.24
CA ASP A 215 5.19 -3.34 4.63
C ASP A 215 5.11 -4.25 5.86
N PHE A 216 5.36 -5.53 5.65
CA PHE A 216 5.35 -6.53 6.73
C PHE A 216 6.73 -6.74 7.37
N ASN A 217 7.77 -6.15 6.82
CA ASN A 217 9.13 -6.24 7.33
C ASN A 217 9.62 -7.68 7.55
N ASP A 218 9.01 -8.67 6.87
CA ASP A 218 9.36 -10.08 6.98
C ASP A 218 8.84 -10.85 5.76
N THR A 219 9.27 -12.10 5.60
CA THR A 219 8.80 -12.97 4.52
C THR A 219 7.48 -13.68 4.91
N PRO A 220 6.61 -14.05 3.96
CA PRO A 220 5.31 -14.67 4.26
C PRO A 220 5.43 -15.99 5.01
N ARG A 221 6.55 -16.70 4.82
CA ARG A 221 6.83 -18.00 5.46
C ARG A 221 7.45 -17.89 6.85
N SER A 222 7.74 -16.68 7.30
CA SER A 222 8.29 -16.46 8.64
C SER A 222 7.32 -16.91 9.73
N LYS A 223 7.85 -17.24 10.91
CA LYS A 223 7.01 -17.59 12.07
C LYS A 223 6.07 -16.46 12.47
N ALA A 224 6.40 -15.22 12.16
CA ALA A 224 5.57 -14.08 12.49
C ALA A 224 4.38 -13.94 11.53
N LEU A 225 4.57 -14.11 10.20
CA LEU A 225 3.52 -13.85 9.20
C LEU A 225 2.67 -15.07 8.84
N ARG A 226 3.19 -16.28 9.06
CA ARG A 226 2.50 -17.52 8.72
C ARG A 226 1.04 -17.60 9.18
N PRO A 227 0.65 -17.09 10.39
CA PRO A 227 -0.74 -17.13 10.82
C PRO A 227 -1.75 -16.44 9.91
N LEU A 228 -1.32 -15.47 9.08
CA LEU A 228 -2.24 -14.83 8.12
C LEU A 228 -2.81 -15.81 7.08
N SER A 229 -2.02 -16.81 6.68
CA SER A 229 -2.43 -17.80 5.67
C SER A 229 -2.87 -19.13 6.26
N GLU A 230 -2.58 -19.43 7.53
CA GLU A 230 -2.87 -20.73 8.16
C GLU A 230 -4.37 -21.06 8.21
N SER A 231 -5.24 -20.06 8.33
CA SER A 231 -6.69 -20.26 8.34
C SER A 231 -7.26 -20.63 6.96
N GLY A 232 -6.47 -20.48 5.89
CA GLY A 232 -6.92 -20.62 4.50
C GLY A 232 -7.89 -19.53 4.02
N ARG A 233 -8.17 -18.51 4.85
CA ARG A 233 -9.03 -17.37 4.47
C ARG A 233 -8.33 -16.36 3.60
N LEU A 234 -7.02 -16.18 3.82
CA LEU A 234 -6.15 -15.28 3.09
C LEU A 234 -5.06 -16.07 2.36
N VAL A 235 -4.70 -15.60 1.19
CA VAL A 235 -3.58 -16.12 0.39
C VAL A 235 -2.64 -14.97 0.07
N CYS A 236 -1.34 -15.15 0.34
CA CYS A 236 -0.31 -14.21 -0.07
C CYS A 236 -0.10 -14.33 -1.59
N VAL A 237 -0.38 -13.26 -2.33
CA VAL A 237 -0.22 -13.25 -3.79
C VAL A 237 1.14 -12.71 -4.24
N THR A 238 1.97 -12.28 -3.29
CA THR A 238 3.31 -11.71 -3.51
C THR A 238 4.46 -12.64 -3.10
N ASP A 239 4.17 -13.87 -2.64
CA ASP A 239 5.18 -14.82 -2.10
C ASP A 239 6.29 -15.19 -3.12
N ARG A 240 6.02 -15.04 -4.41
CA ARG A 240 6.94 -15.43 -5.49
C ARG A 240 7.59 -14.25 -6.22
N LEU A 241 7.36 -13.02 -5.76
CA LEU A 241 7.97 -11.83 -6.37
C LEU A 241 9.46 -11.75 -6.04
N ALA A 242 10.23 -11.12 -6.93
CA ALA A 242 11.68 -11.04 -6.82
C ALA A 242 12.14 -10.24 -5.59
N GLY A 243 11.40 -9.19 -5.22
CA GLY A 243 11.65 -8.36 -4.04
C GLY A 243 11.29 -6.91 -4.27
N SER A 244 10.77 -6.28 -3.22
CA SER A 244 10.43 -4.85 -3.18
C SER A 244 11.49 -4.02 -2.46
N TYR A 245 12.36 -4.65 -1.68
CA TYR A 245 13.41 -4.02 -0.88
C TYR A 245 14.76 -4.65 -1.20
N ARG A 246 15.84 -3.84 -1.22
CA ARG A 246 17.18 -4.35 -1.50
C ARG A 246 18.16 -4.00 -0.39
N TYR A 247 18.76 -5.04 0.21
CA TYR A 247 19.74 -4.89 1.26
C TYR A 247 21.03 -5.64 0.93
N LYS A 248 22.17 -4.95 0.94
CA LYS A 248 23.51 -5.52 0.63
C LYS A 248 23.51 -6.38 -0.65
N GLY A 249 22.92 -5.85 -1.72
CA GLY A 249 22.88 -6.49 -3.03
C GLY A 249 21.83 -7.60 -3.17
N LYS A 250 21.07 -7.93 -2.13
CA LYS A 250 20.05 -8.98 -2.16
C LYS A 250 18.66 -8.36 -2.15
N TRP A 251 17.82 -8.79 -3.06
CA TRP A 251 16.40 -8.44 -3.07
C TRP A 251 15.65 -9.27 -2.02
N GLU A 252 14.74 -8.63 -1.32
CA GLU A 252 13.87 -9.24 -0.33
C GLU A 252 12.43 -8.78 -0.59
N GLN A 253 11.50 -9.73 -0.58
CA GLN A 253 10.07 -9.42 -0.65
C GLN A 253 9.55 -9.27 0.78
N ILE A 254 9.31 -8.03 1.20
CA ILE A 254 8.82 -7.67 2.55
C ILE A 254 7.56 -6.82 2.52
N ASP A 255 7.22 -6.26 1.36
CA ASP A 255 5.93 -5.62 1.10
C ASP A 255 4.99 -6.66 0.51
N HIS A 256 3.86 -6.92 1.17
CA HIS A 256 2.99 -8.02 0.81
C HIS A 256 1.56 -7.61 0.54
N VAL A 257 0.88 -8.45 -0.24
CA VAL A 257 -0.56 -8.43 -0.47
C VAL A 257 -1.12 -9.79 -0.15
N TYR A 258 -2.10 -9.82 0.75
CA TYR A 258 -2.91 -10.98 1.06
C TYR A 258 -4.35 -10.72 0.62
N LEU A 259 -4.92 -11.63 -0.13
CA LEU A 259 -6.29 -11.56 -0.63
C LEU A 259 -7.14 -12.66 -0.02
N SER A 260 -8.40 -12.34 0.28
CA SER A 260 -9.36 -13.38 0.63
C SER A 260 -9.58 -14.35 -0.53
N THR A 261 -9.87 -15.60 -0.20
CA THR A 261 -10.07 -16.67 -1.21
C THR A 261 -11.19 -16.36 -2.19
N SER A 262 -12.19 -15.58 -1.80
CA SER A 262 -13.25 -15.08 -2.68
C SER A 262 -12.73 -14.21 -3.83
N LEU A 263 -11.66 -13.44 -3.61
CA LEU A 263 -11.01 -12.62 -4.64
C LEU A 263 -10.11 -13.45 -5.58
N LEU A 264 -9.88 -14.73 -5.28
CA LEU A 264 -9.05 -15.63 -6.10
C LEU A 264 -9.88 -16.65 -6.86
N ARG A 265 -11.00 -17.10 -6.28
CA ARG A 265 -11.79 -18.23 -6.77
C ARG A 265 -13.21 -17.84 -7.19
N GLY A 266 -13.48 -16.55 -7.37
CA GLY A 266 -14.82 -16.07 -7.72
C GLY A 266 -15.44 -16.85 -8.88
N THR A 267 -16.68 -17.34 -8.68
CA THR A 267 -17.50 -17.95 -9.73
C THR A 267 -18.57 -16.95 -10.16
N GLY A 268 -18.81 -16.84 -11.48
CA GLY A 268 -19.80 -15.90 -12.02
C GLY A 268 -19.31 -14.43 -12.02
N GLU A 269 -20.25 -13.50 -11.93
CA GLU A 269 -19.99 -12.05 -11.81
C GLU A 269 -19.32 -11.76 -10.47
N ALA A 270 -18.00 -11.61 -10.47
CA ALA A 270 -17.24 -11.44 -9.25
C ALA A 270 -15.95 -10.66 -9.49
N LEU A 271 -15.61 -9.84 -8.48
CA LEU A 271 -14.31 -9.19 -8.41
C LEU A 271 -13.24 -10.24 -8.08
N ARG A 272 -12.20 -10.35 -8.92
CA ARG A 272 -11.12 -11.31 -8.74
C ARG A 272 -9.77 -10.79 -9.19
N LEU A 273 -8.71 -11.39 -8.66
CA LEU A 273 -7.33 -11.10 -9.06
C LEU A 273 -7.16 -11.34 -10.56
N SER A 274 -6.50 -10.38 -11.23
CA SER A 274 -6.18 -10.52 -12.66
C SER A 274 -5.26 -11.74 -12.91
N PRO A 275 -5.30 -12.32 -14.12
CA PRO A 275 -4.40 -13.43 -14.47
C PRO A 275 -2.92 -13.08 -14.36
N GLY A 276 -2.54 -11.79 -14.49
CA GLY A 276 -1.18 -11.32 -14.31
C GLY A 276 -0.69 -11.36 -12.86
N GLY A 277 -1.59 -11.55 -11.89
CA GLY A 277 -1.24 -11.58 -10.46
C GLY A 277 -0.82 -10.24 -9.91
N ALA A 278 0.05 -10.28 -8.89
CA ALA A 278 0.73 -9.11 -8.35
C ALA A 278 2.12 -8.95 -8.98
N TRP A 279 2.63 -7.72 -9.00
CA TRP A 279 3.98 -7.42 -9.51
C TRP A 279 4.66 -6.34 -8.67
N VAL A 280 5.99 -6.26 -8.74
CA VAL A 280 6.78 -5.14 -8.24
C VAL A 280 6.98 -4.17 -9.39
N ALA A 281 6.71 -2.89 -9.16
CA ALA A 281 6.99 -1.84 -10.14
C ALA A 281 8.47 -1.45 -10.01
N ASP A 282 9.30 -1.91 -10.93
CA ASP A 282 10.75 -1.74 -10.97
C ASP A 282 11.24 -0.84 -12.11
N ASP A 283 10.39 0.10 -12.53
CA ASP A 283 10.66 1.08 -13.57
C ASP A 283 11.98 1.83 -13.31
N GLU A 284 12.64 2.28 -14.37
CA GLU A 284 13.89 3.06 -14.29
C GLU A 284 13.74 4.35 -13.48
N LEU A 285 12.53 4.93 -13.45
CA LEU A 285 12.18 6.08 -12.61
C LEU A 285 12.32 5.79 -11.11
N LEU A 286 12.09 4.53 -10.71
CA LEU A 286 12.06 4.08 -9.31
C LEU A 286 13.37 3.44 -8.87
N THR A 287 14.29 3.21 -9.80
CA THR A 287 15.54 2.49 -9.52
C THR A 287 16.75 3.27 -9.98
N GLU A 288 17.88 3.02 -9.33
CA GLU A 288 19.18 3.56 -9.69
C GLU A 288 20.26 2.46 -9.77
N PRO A 289 21.36 2.65 -10.50
CA PRO A 289 22.48 1.73 -10.47
C PRO A 289 23.02 1.56 -9.05
N GLU A 290 23.40 0.32 -8.67
CA GLU A 290 24.05 0.04 -7.40
C GLU A 290 25.55 -0.21 -7.57
N PRO A 291 26.42 0.78 -7.25
CA PRO A 291 27.86 0.66 -7.51
C PRO A 291 28.57 -0.43 -6.69
N LEU A 292 28.10 -0.67 -5.45
CA LEU A 292 28.81 -1.56 -4.52
C LEU A 292 28.56 -3.04 -4.80
N TYR A 293 27.31 -3.40 -5.10
CA TYR A 293 26.90 -4.81 -5.27
C TYR A 293 26.50 -5.14 -6.71
N GLY A 294 26.54 -4.16 -7.60
CA GLY A 294 26.10 -4.30 -8.98
C GLY A 294 24.57 -4.37 -9.15
N GLY A 295 24.12 -4.24 -10.39
CA GLY A 295 22.71 -4.22 -10.75
C GLY A 295 22.04 -2.89 -10.39
N ARG A 296 20.72 -2.94 -10.10
CA ARG A 296 19.90 -1.77 -9.75
C ARG A 296 19.32 -1.94 -8.35
N ARG A 297 19.05 -0.84 -7.68
CA ARG A 297 18.38 -0.77 -6.37
C ARG A 297 17.28 0.29 -6.40
N PRO A 298 16.35 0.31 -5.44
CA PRO A 298 15.42 1.43 -5.30
C PRO A 298 16.16 2.76 -5.17
N SER A 299 15.64 3.78 -5.83
CA SER A 299 16.18 5.15 -5.76
C SER A 299 15.69 5.82 -4.48
N ARG A 300 16.51 5.73 -3.42
CA ARG A 300 16.17 6.16 -2.07
C ARG A 300 16.37 7.66 -1.85
N THR A 301 15.64 8.19 -0.87
CA THR A 301 15.73 9.61 -0.50
C THR A 301 17.08 9.95 0.13
N TYR A 302 17.56 9.08 1.03
CA TYR A 302 18.86 9.24 1.69
C TYR A 302 19.69 7.97 1.64
N ASN A 303 21.01 8.14 1.54
CA ASN A 303 21.99 7.10 1.83
C ASN A 303 22.81 7.53 3.05
N GLY A 304 22.46 7.04 4.23
CA GLY A 304 22.93 7.59 5.51
C GLY A 304 22.46 9.02 5.69
N MET A 305 23.39 9.98 5.79
CA MET A 305 23.09 11.43 5.91
C MET A 305 23.09 12.16 4.56
N ARG A 306 23.52 11.49 3.49
CA ARG A 306 23.61 12.11 2.16
C ARG A 306 22.24 12.07 1.48
N TYR A 307 21.73 13.24 1.10
CA TYR A 307 20.54 13.37 0.26
C TYR A 307 20.82 12.85 -1.16
N MET A 308 19.96 11.96 -1.66
CA MET A 308 20.06 11.35 -2.98
C MET A 308 18.97 11.84 -3.93
N GLY A 309 17.87 12.40 -3.40
CA GLY A 309 16.75 12.92 -4.19
C GLY A 309 15.84 11.85 -4.80
N GLY A 310 16.00 10.60 -4.40
CA GLY A 310 15.13 9.51 -4.86
C GLY A 310 13.81 9.41 -4.11
N THR A 311 13.01 8.44 -4.51
CA THR A 311 11.64 8.29 -4.02
C THR A 311 11.58 7.45 -2.75
N SER A 312 12.21 6.27 -2.72
CA SER A 312 12.13 5.35 -1.57
C SER A 312 13.19 4.27 -1.67
N ASP A 313 13.52 3.64 -0.53
CA ASP A 313 14.32 2.42 -0.47
C ASP A 313 13.49 1.13 -0.69
N HIS A 314 12.20 1.27 -0.91
CA HIS A 314 11.29 0.22 -1.38
C HIS A 314 10.85 0.46 -2.82
N LEU A 315 10.35 -0.57 -3.47
CA LEU A 315 9.61 -0.50 -4.73
C LEU A 315 8.13 -0.74 -4.48
N PRO A 316 7.23 -0.07 -5.22
CA PRO A 316 5.80 -0.31 -5.12
C PRO A 316 5.45 -1.75 -5.48
N VAL A 317 4.52 -2.34 -4.73
CA VAL A 317 3.90 -3.63 -5.06
C VAL A 317 2.47 -3.38 -5.50
N CYS A 318 2.11 -3.95 -6.63
CA CYS A 318 0.86 -3.66 -7.32
C CYS A 318 0.10 -4.91 -7.67
N PHE A 319 -1.21 -4.80 -7.82
CA PHE A 319 -2.07 -5.84 -8.36
C PHE A 319 -3.36 -5.22 -8.91
N ASP A 320 -4.01 -5.93 -9.83
CA ASP A 320 -5.30 -5.56 -10.38
C ASP A 320 -6.37 -6.57 -9.96
N LEU A 321 -7.50 -6.06 -9.52
CA LEU A 321 -8.73 -6.83 -9.43
C LEU A 321 -9.62 -6.49 -10.64
N TRP A 322 -10.16 -7.51 -11.26
CA TRP A 322 -11.03 -7.36 -12.41
C TRP A 322 -12.45 -7.77 -12.07
N PHE A 323 -13.39 -6.95 -12.47
CA PHE A 323 -14.79 -7.32 -12.41
C PHE A 323 -15.16 -8.06 -13.71
N GLN A 324 -15.71 -9.25 -13.56
CA GLN A 324 -16.25 -10.03 -14.68
C GLN A 324 -17.76 -10.03 -14.58
N TRP A 325 -18.37 -9.55 -15.63
CA TRP A 325 -19.82 -9.58 -15.84
C TRP A 325 -20.26 -10.93 -16.41
#